data_97bdeb950fb9f1b585a818a3545de8af
#
_entry.id   97bdeb950fb9f1b585a818a3545de8af
#
_cell.length_a   1.000
_cell.length_b   1.000
_cell.length_c   1.000
_cell.angle_alpha   90.00
_cell.angle_beta   90.00
_cell.angle_gamma   90.00
#
_symmetry.space_group_name_H-M   'P 1'
#
loop_
_entity.id
_entity.type
_entity.pdbx_description
1 polymer ?
#
loop_
_entity_poly.entity_id
_entity_poly.type
_entity_poly.pdbx_seq_one_letter_code
_entity_poly.pdbx_strand_id
1 'polypeptide(L)'
;YNNNVSGTLSLLKVMIDNNCKKFIFSSSAAIFGNPEYIPIDESHPKNPINPYGKSKLMVEEILKDFKCAYGLKYVSFRYFNAAGHDPDGQLSERHDPETHLLPIIMQTANGQRESVSIFGNDYDTNDGTCIRDYIHVNDLANAHLQGLNYLNKSGSSSAEFNLGNGDGFSVKEVIQQVKKITQKDFKVVEGKRRNGDPAILIASNQNAKAKLKIELRYPSLKDIIKTVL
;
A
#
# COMPACT_ATOMS: atom_id res chain seq x y z
N TYR A 1 13.24 11.53 5.51
CA TYR A 1 13.99 10.86 6.55
C TYR A 1 13.66 11.42 7.93
N ASN A 2 13.58 12.73 8.09
CA ASN A 2 13.19 13.36 9.38
C ASN A 2 11.84 12.85 9.86
N ASN A 3 10.82 12.85 8.99
CA ASN A 3 9.50 12.39 9.34
C ASN A 3 9.47 10.87 9.59
N ASN A 4 9.93 10.07 8.63
CA ASN A 4 9.76 8.62 8.68
C ASN A 4 10.73 7.92 9.63
N VAL A 5 12.01 8.32 9.65
CA VAL A 5 13.05 7.65 10.44
C VAL A 5 13.20 8.30 11.81
N SER A 6 13.56 9.59 11.84
CA SER A 6 13.79 10.30 13.11
C SER A 6 12.53 10.40 13.96
N GLY A 7 11.36 10.70 13.34
CA GLY A 7 10.08 10.75 14.02
C GLY A 7 9.68 9.39 14.63
N THR A 8 9.84 8.29 13.87
CA THR A 8 9.56 6.95 14.40
C THR A 8 10.53 6.58 15.52
N LEU A 9 11.82 6.88 15.38
CA LEU A 9 12.80 6.60 16.43
C LEU A 9 12.47 7.36 17.73
N SER A 10 12.06 8.62 17.62
CA SER A 10 11.62 9.41 18.80
C SER A 10 10.39 8.81 19.46
N LEU A 11 9.39 8.40 18.66
CA LEU A 11 8.21 7.71 19.17
C LEU A 11 8.55 6.41 19.88
N LEU A 12 9.39 5.56 19.29
CA LEU A 12 9.80 4.28 19.87
C LEU A 12 10.51 4.46 21.21
N LYS A 13 11.37 5.48 21.36
CA LYS A 13 12.01 5.78 22.64
C LYS A 13 10.98 6.12 23.72
N VAL A 14 10.06 7.03 23.42
CA VAL A 14 8.98 7.41 24.35
C VAL A 14 8.09 6.20 24.69
N MET A 15 7.82 5.32 23.73
CA MET A 15 7.05 4.09 23.98
C MET A 15 7.77 3.16 24.96
N ILE A 16 9.10 2.97 24.85
CA ILE A 16 9.86 2.15 25.76
C ILE A 16 9.89 2.75 27.16
N ASP A 17 10.15 4.05 27.27
CA ASP A 17 10.16 4.80 28.55
C ASP A 17 8.82 4.68 29.30
N ASN A 18 7.70 4.55 28.55
CA ASN A 18 6.35 4.39 29.10
C ASN A 18 5.86 2.92 29.12
N ASN A 19 6.75 1.95 28.98
CA ASN A 19 6.43 0.51 28.96
C ASN A 19 5.37 0.10 27.90
N CYS A 20 5.23 0.86 26.83
CA CYS A 20 4.38 0.53 25.69
C CYS A 20 5.17 -0.32 24.69
N LYS A 21 4.98 -1.64 24.73
CA LYS A 21 5.82 -2.60 24.00
C LYS A 21 5.12 -3.27 22.81
N LYS A 22 4.07 -2.69 22.27
CA LYS A 22 3.38 -3.19 21.08
C LYS A 22 3.26 -2.09 20.04
N PHE A 23 3.69 -2.35 18.83
CA PHE A 23 3.71 -1.37 17.76
C PHE A 23 3.21 -1.97 16.45
N ILE A 24 2.35 -1.23 15.74
CA ILE A 24 1.96 -1.58 14.37
C ILE A 24 2.54 -0.51 13.45
N PHE A 25 3.29 -0.94 12.46
CA PHE A 25 3.98 -0.07 11.53
C PHE A 25 3.40 -0.16 10.13
N SER A 26 2.99 0.98 9.59
CA SER A 26 2.62 1.13 8.19
C SER A 26 3.89 1.20 7.33
N SER A 27 4.37 0.02 6.89
CA SER A 27 5.45 -0.10 5.94
C SER A 27 4.93 0.00 4.50
N SER A 28 5.70 -0.41 3.50
CA SER A 28 5.34 -0.24 2.10
C SER A 28 5.97 -1.30 1.20
N ALA A 29 5.30 -1.66 0.12
CA ALA A 29 5.86 -2.47 -0.97
C ALA A 29 7.07 -1.79 -1.66
N ALA A 30 7.25 -0.48 -1.50
CA ALA A 30 8.39 0.26 -2.04
C ALA A 30 9.75 -0.21 -1.49
N ILE A 31 9.78 -0.99 -0.39
CA ILE A 31 11.00 -1.61 0.14
C ILE A 31 11.57 -2.69 -0.77
N PHE A 32 10.76 -3.30 -1.63
CA PHE A 32 11.20 -4.38 -2.51
C PHE A 32 11.95 -3.89 -3.75
N GLY A 33 11.67 -2.65 -4.20
CA GLY A 33 12.24 -2.11 -5.43
C GLY A 33 11.70 -2.82 -6.68
N ASN A 34 12.61 -3.18 -7.61
CA ASN A 34 12.25 -3.99 -8.77
C ASN A 34 12.12 -5.45 -8.34
N PRO A 35 10.96 -6.09 -8.52
CA PRO A 35 10.76 -7.46 -8.09
C PRO A 35 11.60 -8.46 -8.88
N GLU A 36 12.15 -9.46 -8.19
CA GLU A 36 12.83 -10.60 -8.80
C GLU A 36 11.84 -11.70 -9.19
N TYR A 37 10.71 -11.78 -8.50
CA TYR A 37 9.59 -12.70 -8.79
C TYR A 37 8.25 -12.13 -8.34
N ILE A 38 7.16 -12.64 -8.90
CA ILE A 38 5.78 -12.23 -8.66
C ILE A 38 4.92 -13.50 -8.49
N PRO A 39 3.98 -13.51 -7.54
CA PRO A 39 3.66 -12.45 -6.55
C PRO A 39 4.75 -12.29 -5.49
N ILE A 40 4.90 -11.05 -4.96
CA ILE A 40 5.90 -10.69 -3.96
C ILE A 40 5.44 -11.19 -2.58
N ASP A 41 6.18 -12.11 -1.97
CA ASP A 41 5.96 -12.53 -0.59
C ASP A 41 6.88 -11.80 0.41
N GLU A 42 6.76 -12.11 1.70
CA GLU A 42 7.53 -11.44 2.75
C GLU A 42 9.02 -11.82 2.75
N SER A 43 9.40 -12.93 2.11
CA SER A 43 10.79 -13.40 1.97
C SER A 43 11.53 -12.75 0.80
N HIS A 44 10.79 -12.08 -0.09
CA HIS A 44 11.36 -11.40 -1.25
C HIS A 44 12.50 -10.45 -0.87
N PRO A 45 13.61 -10.40 -1.65
CA PRO A 45 14.71 -9.46 -1.41
C PRO A 45 14.22 -8.01 -1.32
N LYS A 46 14.83 -7.24 -0.41
CA LYS A 46 14.50 -5.83 -0.16
C LYS A 46 15.60 -4.95 -0.72
N ASN A 47 15.33 -4.31 -1.85
CA ASN A 47 16.27 -3.43 -2.54
C ASN A 47 15.57 -2.15 -3.03
N PRO A 48 15.21 -1.23 -2.10
CA PRO A 48 14.44 -0.04 -2.43
C PRO A 48 15.20 0.88 -3.39
N ILE A 49 14.52 1.31 -4.46
CA ILE A 49 15.08 2.14 -5.52
C ILE A 49 14.77 3.63 -5.36
N ASN A 50 14.06 4.02 -4.30
CA ASN A 50 13.76 5.42 -4.00
C ASN A 50 13.91 5.73 -2.50
N PRO A 51 14.06 7.03 -2.11
CA PRO A 51 14.25 7.43 -0.72
C PRO A 51 13.10 7.05 0.22
N TYR A 52 11.86 7.02 -0.29
CA TYR A 52 10.70 6.60 0.50
C TYR A 52 10.80 5.14 0.91
N GLY A 53 11.04 4.23 -0.03
CA GLY A 53 11.25 2.80 0.26
C GLY A 53 12.43 2.57 1.19
N LYS A 54 13.55 3.29 0.98
CA LYS A 54 14.72 3.25 1.87
C LYS A 54 14.34 3.65 3.30
N SER A 55 13.59 4.73 3.48
CA SER A 55 13.17 5.19 4.81
C SER A 55 12.27 4.17 5.54
N LYS A 56 11.37 3.51 4.80
CA LYS A 56 10.51 2.46 5.37
C LYS A 56 11.32 1.22 5.76
N LEU A 57 12.27 0.80 4.93
CA LEU A 57 13.16 -0.31 5.25
C LEU A 57 14.03 -0.02 6.48
N MET A 58 14.60 1.20 6.59
CA MET A 58 15.35 1.61 7.78
C MET A 58 14.51 1.48 9.06
N VAL A 59 13.23 1.84 9.02
CA VAL A 59 12.35 1.67 10.19
C VAL A 59 12.10 0.18 10.50
N GLU A 60 11.93 -0.67 9.49
CA GLU A 60 11.81 -2.12 9.75
C GLU A 60 13.06 -2.70 10.45
N GLU A 61 14.26 -2.26 10.07
CA GLU A 61 15.51 -2.66 10.73
C GLU A 61 15.57 -2.12 12.18
N ILE A 62 15.24 -0.83 12.39
CA ILE A 62 15.14 -0.24 13.74
C ILE A 62 14.17 -1.04 14.63
N LEU A 63 13.03 -1.48 14.10
CA LEU A 63 12.06 -2.28 14.85
C LEU A 63 12.64 -3.65 15.29
N LYS A 64 13.47 -4.27 14.47
CA LYS A 64 14.18 -5.51 14.83
C LYS A 64 15.16 -5.27 15.98
N ASP A 65 15.92 -4.18 15.93
CA ASP A 65 16.84 -3.80 16.99
C ASP A 65 16.09 -3.52 18.31
N PHE A 66 14.97 -2.77 18.25
CA PHE A 66 14.14 -2.50 19.43
C PHE A 66 13.49 -3.78 20.00
N LYS A 67 13.12 -4.74 19.14
CA LYS A 67 12.68 -6.05 19.58
C LYS A 67 13.77 -6.77 20.38
N CYS A 68 14.99 -6.78 19.88
CA CYS A 68 16.13 -7.44 20.53
C CYS A 68 16.53 -6.73 21.83
N ALA A 69 16.64 -5.41 21.81
CA ALA A 69 17.14 -4.64 22.94
C ALA A 69 16.12 -4.44 24.07
N TYR A 70 14.85 -4.24 23.73
CA TYR A 70 13.80 -3.79 24.67
C TYR A 70 12.60 -4.73 24.76
N GLY A 71 12.56 -5.80 23.98
CA GLY A 71 11.43 -6.72 23.95
C GLY A 71 10.18 -6.13 23.27
N LEU A 72 10.36 -5.12 22.39
CA LEU A 72 9.25 -4.56 21.60
C LEU A 72 8.67 -5.67 20.71
N LYS A 73 7.35 -5.79 20.67
CA LYS A 73 6.63 -6.62 19.71
C LYS A 73 6.03 -5.72 18.64
N TYR A 74 6.21 -6.08 17.37
CA TYR A 74 5.67 -5.28 16.28
C TYR A 74 5.04 -6.12 15.18
N VAL A 75 4.13 -5.49 14.44
CA VAL A 75 3.68 -5.95 13.13
C VAL A 75 3.98 -4.86 12.13
N SER A 76 4.71 -5.19 11.06
CA SER A 76 4.92 -4.30 9.91
C SER A 76 4.00 -4.72 8.78
N PHE A 77 3.12 -3.83 8.35
CA PHE A 77 2.28 -4.02 7.19
C PHE A 77 2.89 -3.34 5.97
N ARG A 78 3.27 -4.13 4.97
CA ARG A 78 3.80 -3.65 3.69
C ARG A 78 2.65 -3.46 2.72
N TYR A 79 2.11 -2.23 2.67
CA TYR A 79 1.00 -1.91 1.78
C TYR A 79 1.46 -1.87 0.33
N PHE A 80 0.62 -2.41 -0.54
CA PHE A 80 0.66 -2.10 -1.96
C PHE A 80 -0.13 -0.81 -2.20
N ASN A 81 -1.06 -0.71 -3.12
CA ASN A 81 -1.76 0.54 -3.34
C ASN A 81 -3.04 0.59 -2.51
N ALA A 82 -3.05 1.38 -1.45
CA ALA A 82 -4.27 1.70 -0.72
C ALA A 82 -5.24 2.47 -1.63
N ALA A 83 -6.50 2.10 -1.63
CA ALA A 83 -7.51 2.72 -2.47
C ALA A 83 -8.92 2.59 -1.87
N GLY A 84 -9.87 3.36 -2.37
CA GLY A 84 -11.24 3.36 -1.89
C GLY A 84 -11.49 4.38 -0.79
N HIS A 85 -12.77 4.63 -0.52
CA HIS A 85 -13.24 5.49 0.57
C HIS A 85 -14.07 4.68 1.56
N ASP A 86 -14.35 5.26 2.70
CA ASP A 86 -15.32 4.70 3.63
C ASP A 86 -16.69 4.56 2.96
N PRO A 87 -17.27 3.35 2.89
CA PRO A 87 -18.55 3.12 2.22
C PRO A 87 -19.73 3.88 2.83
N ASP A 88 -19.64 4.24 4.11
CA ASP A 88 -20.67 5.04 4.79
C ASP A 88 -20.53 6.54 4.49
N GLY A 89 -19.54 6.93 3.66
CA GLY A 89 -19.33 8.30 3.20
C GLY A 89 -18.82 9.28 4.25
N GLN A 90 -18.43 8.80 5.44
CA GLN A 90 -17.96 9.67 6.53
C GLN A 90 -16.49 10.09 6.33
N LEU A 91 -15.67 9.23 5.73
CA LEU A 91 -14.25 9.47 5.51
C LEU A 91 -13.90 9.29 4.05
N SER A 92 -13.09 10.21 3.53
CA SER A 92 -12.56 10.14 2.17
C SER A 92 -11.09 10.54 2.13
N GLU A 93 -10.37 10.03 1.14
CA GLU A 93 -9.00 10.43 0.87
C GLU A 93 -8.98 11.89 0.37
N ARG A 94 -8.15 12.73 0.99
CA ARG A 94 -7.95 14.13 0.59
C ARG A 94 -6.48 14.49 0.74
N HIS A 95 -5.82 14.69 -0.38
CA HIS A 95 -4.44 15.15 -0.45
C HIS A 95 -4.35 16.45 -1.25
N ASP A 96 -3.47 17.34 -0.85
CA ASP A 96 -3.12 18.54 -1.59
C ASP A 96 -1.59 18.68 -1.62
N PRO A 97 -0.95 18.46 -2.77
CA PRO A 97 -1.54 18.00 -4.05
C PRO A 97 -1.90 16.51 -4.03
N GLU A 98 -2.96 16.13 -4.76
CA GLU A 98 -3.32 14.73 -4.97
C GLU A 98 -2.38 14.05 -5.97
N THR A 99 -1.86 12.88 -5.60
CA THR A 99 -0.87 12.11 -6.38
C THR A 99 -1.26 10.65 -6.65
N HIS A 100 -2.34 10.16 -6.00
CA HIS A 100 -2.78 8.78 -6.16
C HIS A 100 -3.66 8.60 -7.39
N LEU A 101 -3.50 7.47 -8.08
CA LEU A 101 -4.11 7.24 -9.39
C LEU A 101 -5.64 7.31 -9.36
N LEU A 102 -6.28 6.55 -8.46
CA LEU A 102 -7.75 6.45 -8.43
C LEU A 102 -8.42 7.79 -8.11
N PRO A 103 -8.01 8.56 -7.08
CA PRO A 103 -8.52 9.91 -6.86
C PRO A 103 -8.32 10.86 -8.06
N ILE A 104 -7.14 10.81 -8.71
CA ILE A 104 -6.88 11.63 -9.90
C ILE A 104 -7.85 11.28 -11.04
N ILE A 105 -8.09 9.99 -11.29
CA ILE A 105 -9.04 9.55 -12.31
C ILE A 105 -10.44 10.05 -11.96
N MET A 106 -10.87 9.93 -10.69
CA MET A 106 -12.18 10.39 -10.23
C MET A 106 -12.35 11.90 -10.34
N GLN A 107 -11.32 12.68 -9.96
CA GLN A 107 -11.32 14.14 -10.16
C GLN A 107 -11.46 14.51 -11.65
N THR A 108 -10.78 13.76 -12.53
CA THR A 108 -10.88 13.97 -13.98
C THR A 108 -12.27 13.61 -14.50
N ALA A 109 -12.84 12.47 -14.09
CA ALA A 109 -14.19 12.04 -14.44
C ALA A 109 -15.27 13.03 -13.96
N ASN A 110 -15.01 13.76 -12.87
CA ASN A 110 -15.91 14.78 -12.32
C ASN A 110 -15.64 16.20 -12.85
N GLY A 111 -14.73 16.36 -13.84
CA GLY A 111 -14.40 17.66 -14.43
C GLY A 111 -13.57 18.59 -13.55
N GLN A 112 -13.05 18.11 -12.44
CA GLN A 112 -12.18 18.85 -11.52
C GLN A 112 -10.73 18.94 -12.00
N ARG A 113 -10.36 18.05 -12.96
CA ARG A 113 -9.07 18.05 -13.67
C ARG A 113 -9.31 17.92 -15.16
N GLU A 114 -8.41 18.53 -15.95
CA GLU A 114 -8.48 18.50 -17.40
C GLU A 114 -8.22 17.10 -17.97
N SER A 115 -7.27 16.36 -17.39
CA SER A 115 -6.85 15.04 -17.89
C SER A 115 -6.19 14.19 -16.81
N VAL A 116 -6.16 12.88 -17.06
CA VAL A 116 -5.31 11.93 -16.32
C VAL A 116 -4.11 11.55 -17.18
N SER A 117 -2.91 11.48 -16.55
CA SER A 117 -1.68 11.10 -17.26
C SER A 117 -1.31 9.64 -17.00
N ILE A 118 -1.01 8.89 -18.08
CA ILE A 118 -0.36 7.58 -18.02
C ILE A 118 1.15 7.82 -18.13
N PHE A 119 1.91 7.43 -17.13
CA PHE A 119 3.36 7.62 -17.08
C PHE A 119 4.11 6.38 -17.60
N GLY A 120 4.39 6.39 -18.90
CA GLY A 120 5.02 5.29 -19.64
C GLY A 120 4.00 4.32 -20.24
N ASN A 121 4.26 3.97 -21.50
CA ASN A 121 3.45 3.03 -22.30
C ASN A 121 4.32 1.93 -22.93
N ASP A 122 5.54 1.78 -22.41
CA ASP A 122 6.58 0.90 -22.93
C ASP A 122 7.13 -0.07 -21.85
N TYR A 123 6.38 -0.26 -20.74
CA TYR A 123 6.70 -1.29 -19.76
C TYR A 123 6.52 -2.70 -20.35
N ASP A 124 7.28 -3.65 -19.85
CA ASP A 124 7.13 -5.06 -20.20
C ASP A 124 5.88 -5.66 -19.52
N THR A 125 4.72 -5.29 -20.05
CA THR A 125 3.38 -5.68 -19.61
C THR A 125 2.46 -5.78 -20.83
N ASN A 126 1.31 -6.42 -20.68
CA ASN A 126 0.41 -6.69 -21.81
C ASN A 126 -0.04 -5.43 -22.58
N ASP A 127 -0.21 -4.30 -21.90
CA ASP A 127 -0.70 -3.05 -22.49
C ASP A 127 0.33 -1.91 -22.46
N GLY A 128 1.56 -2.23 -22.02
CA GLY A 128 2.68 -1.29 -21.91
C GLY A 128 2.62 -0.37 -20.70
N THR A 129 1.59 -0.45 -19.84
CA THR A 129 1.49 0.37 -18.63
C THR A 129 1.81 -0.43 -17.37
N CYS A 130 2.26 0.24 -16.30
CA CYS A 130 2.64 -0.46 -15.09
C CYS A 130 1.42 -1.13 -14.41
N ILE A 131 1.67 -2.28 -13.78
CA ILE A 131 0.66 -3.06 -13.07
C ILE A 131 0.83 -2.87 -11.56
N ARG A 132 -0.28 -2.61 -10.87
CA ARG A 132 -0.33 -2.42 -9.42
C ARG A 132 -1.43 -3.24 -8.78
N ASP A 133 -1.17 -3.68 -7.56
CA ASP A 133 -2.12 -4.34 -6.69
C ASP A 133 -2.80 -3.29 -5.81
N TYR A 134 -4.13 -3.33 -5.70
CA TYR A 134 -4.93 -2.38 -4.94
C TYR A 134 -5.62 -3.07 -3.78
N ILE A 135 -5.56 -2.47 -2.60
CA ILE A 135 -6.26 -2.94 -1.41
C ILE A 135 -7.15 -1.83 -0.84
N HIS A 136 -8.37 -2.18 -0.46
CA HIS A 136 -9.32 -1.22 0.08
C HIS A 136 -8.89 -0.72 1.47
N VAL A 137 -9.10 0.57 1.75
CA VAL A 137 -8.70 1.18 3.03
C VAL A 137 -9.39 0.55 4.24
N ASN A 138 -10.64 0.06 4.12
CA ASN A 138 -11.32 -0.65 5.20
C ASN A 138 -10.75 -2.05 5.43
N ASP A 139 -10.23 -2.72 4.39
CA ASP A 139 -9.52 -3.99 4.56
C ASP A 139 -8.16 -3.75 5.22
N LEU A 140 -7.49 -2.63 4.93
CA LEU A 140 -6.29 -2.20 5.66
C LEU A 140 -6.60 -1.91 7.14
N ALA A 141 -7.68 -1.19 7.43
CA ALA A 141 -8.10 -0.91 8.80
C ALA A 141 -8.38 -2.20 9.59
N ASN A 142 -9.11 -3.15 8.96
CA ASN A 142 -9.32 -4.48 9.55
C ASN A 142 -8.00 -5.23 9.77
N ALA A 143 -7.06 -5.16 8.83
CA ALA A 143 -5.73 -5.76 9.00
C ALA A 143 -5.00 -5.21 10.22
N HIS A 144 -5.08 -3.89 10.49
CA HIS A 144 -4.50 -3.28 11.69
C HIS A 144 -5.12 -3.82 12.97
N LEU A 145 -6.45 -3.95 13.01
CA LEU A 145 -7.15 -4.54 14.15
C LEU A 145 -6.71 -6.00 14.38
N GLN A 146 -6.63 -6.80 13.31
CA GLN A 146 -6.17 -8.18 13.40
C GLN A 146 -4.67 -8.27 13.77
N GLY A 147 -3.84 -7.32 13.33
CA GLY A 147 -2.44 -7.20 13.75
C GLY A 147 -2.32 -6.92 15.26
N LEU A 148 -3.17 -6.04 15.81
CA LEU A 148 -3.22 -5.79 17.25
C LEU A 148 -3.67 -7.05 18.01
N ASN A 149 -4.71 -7.71 17.54
CA ASN A 149 -5.18 -8.98 18.11
C ASN A 149 -4.10 -10.07 18.06
N TYR A 150 -3.33 -10.14 16.97
CA TYR A 150 -2.18 -11.03 16.84
C TYR A 150 -1.11 -10.74 17.89
N LEU A 151 -0.72 -9.48 18.09
CA LEU A 151 0.26 -9.09 19.12
C LEU A 151 -0.22 -9.33 20.55
N ASN A 152 -1.53 -9.40 20.77
CA ASN A 152 -2.13 -9.67 22.09
C ASN A 152 -2.15 -11.16 22.46
N LYS A 153 -1.98 -12.07 21.49
CA LYS A 153 -1.96 -13.50 21.77
C LYS A 153 -0.72 -13.89 22.56
N SER A 154 -0.90 -14.83 23.52
CA SER A 154 0.22 -15.41 24.24
C SER A 154 1.17 -16.12 23.26
N GLY A 155 2.47 -15.95 23.43
CA GLY A 155 3.48 -16.54 22.54
C GLY A 155 3.62 -15.88 21.17
N SER A 156 2.88 -14.80 20.86
CA SER A 156 3.06 -14.09 19.60
C SER A 156 4.45 -13.47 19.49
N SER A 157 5.03 -13.51 18.30
CA SER A 157 6.27 -12.85 17.94
C SER A 157 6.01 -11.67 17.00
N SER A 158 7.00 -10.78 16.84
CA SER A 158 6.93 -9.77 15.79
C SER A 158 6.87 -10.40 14.41
N ALA A 159 6.18 -9.77 13.48
CA ALA A 159 5.97 -10.28 12.12
C ALA A 159 5.83 -9.15 11.09
N GLU A 160 6.13 -9.46 9.85
CA GLU A 160 5.87 -8.64 8.68
C GLU A 160 4.80 -9.31 7.82
N PHE A 161 3.91 -8.50 7.19
CA PHE A 161 2.86 -8.98 6.31
C PHE A 161 2.70 -8.08 5.09
N ASN A 162 2.64 -8.68 3.92
CA ASN A 162 2.26 -7.98 2.71
C ASN A 162 0.74 -7.82 2.64
N LEU A 163 0.27 -6.63 2.33
CA LEU A 163 -1.14 -6.31 2.21
C LEU A 163 -1.47 -5.78 0.82
N GLY A 164 -2.09 -6.63 0.02
CA GLY A 164 -2.66 -6.39 -1.29
C GLY A 164 -3.81 -7.35 -1.52
N ASN A 165 -4.49 -7.23 -2.66
CA ASN A 165 -5.53 -8.18 -3.08
C ASN A 165 -4.95 -9.50 -3.59
N GLY A 166 -3.74 -9.45 -4.15
CA GLY A 166 -3.12 -10.56 -4.85
C GLY A 166 -3.38 -10.54 -6.37
N ASP A 167 -4.17 -9.59 -6.83
CA ASP A 167 -4.43 -9.34 -8.26
C ASP A 167 -3.78 -8.02 -8.68
N GLY A 168 -3.27 -7.99 -9.92
CA GLY A 168 -2.66 -6.80 -10.50
C GLY A 168 -3.55 -6.19 -11.57
N PHE A 169 -3.62 -4.85 -11.59
CA PHE A 169 -4.33 -4.11 -12.62
C PHE A 169 -3.40 -3.07 -13.24
N SER A 170 -3.39 -3.00 -14.57
CA SER A 170 -2.64 -1.98 -15.27
C SER A 170 -3.29 -0.60 -15.13
N VAL A 171 -2.53 0.46 -15.35
CA VAL A 171 -3.08 1.83 -15.30
C VAL A 171 -4.21 2.00 -16.32
N LYS A 172 -4.07 1.44 -17.53
CA LYS A 172 -5.13 1.47 -18.55
C LYS A 172 -6.38 0.72 -18.10
N GLU A 173 -6.22 -0.45 -17.49
CA GLU A 173 -7.37 -1.22 -16.95
C GLU A 173 -8.12 -0.44 -15.87
N VAL A 174 -7.43 0.22 -14.96
CA VAL A 174 -8.06 1.06 -13.92
C VAL A 174 -8.85 2.19 -14.56
N ILE A 175 -8.28 2.90 -15.55
CA ILE A 175 -8.95 3.98 -16.28
C ILE A 175 -10.21 3.46 -16.99
N GLN A 176 -10.10 2.32 -17.69
CA GLN A 176 -11.22 1.71 -18.40
C GLN A 176 -12.35 1.28 -17.45
N GLN A 177 -11.99 0.71 -16.29
CA GLN A 177 -12.97 0.34 -15.28
C GLN A 177 -13.73 1.57 -14.73
N VAL A 178 -13.01 2.66 -14.44
CA VAL A 178 -13.68 3.91 -14.00
C VAL A 178 -14.59 4.45 -15.09
N LYS A 179 -14.15 4.55 -16.34
CA LYS A 179 -15.02 4.96 -17.47
C LYS A 179 -16.28 4.10 -17.57
N LYS A 180 -16.12 2.77 -17.47
CA LYS A 180 -17.23 1.82 -17.54
C LYS A 180 -18.22 1.97 -16.37
N ILE A 181 -17.73 2.18 -15.16
CA ILE A 181 -18.57 2.25 -13.96
C ILE A 181 -19.29 3.62 -13.88
N THR A 182 -18.59 4.71 -14.18
CA THR A 182 -19.13 6.07 -14.12
C THR A 182 -19.95 6.45 -15.34
N GLN A 183 -19.82 5.71 -16.46
CA GLN A 183 -20.39 6.07 -17.78
C GLN A 183 -19.90 7.44 -18.27
N LYS A 184 -18.73 7.91 -17.78
CA LYS A 184 -18.13 9.19 -18.17
C LYS A 184 -16.92 8.94 -19.03
N ASP A 185 -16.78 9.71 -20.09
CA ASP A 185 -15.55 9.81 -20.87
C ASP A 185 -14.76 11.05 -20.43
N PHE A 186 -13.43 10.92 -20.41
CA PHE A 186 -12.53 11.98 -20.02
C PHE A 186 -11.18 11.84 -20.72
N LYS A 187 -10.44 12.93 -20.79
CA LYS A 187 -9.16 13.00 -21.49
C LYS A 187 -8.08 12.21 -20.75
N VAL A 188 -7.38 11.37 -21.51
CA VAL A 188 -6.21 10.63 -21.06
C VAL A 188 -5.01 11.08 -21.90
N VAL A 189 -3.91 11.39 -21.27
CA VAL A 189 -2.65 11.80 -21.94
C VAL A 189 -1.53 10.85 -21.58
N GLU A 190 -0.64 10.60 -22.53
CA GLU A 190 0.55 9.77 -22.31
C GLU A 190 1.74 10.65 -21.95
N GLY A 191 2.48 10.26 -20.93
CA GLY A 191 3.70 10.91 -20.46
C GLY A 191 4.89 9.95 -20.42
N LYS A 192 6.07 10.48 -20.20
CA LYS A 192 7.29 9.67 -20.01
C LYS A 192 7.21 8.85 -18.72
N ARG A 193 7.92 7.72 -18.65
CA ARG A 193 8.07 6.94 -17.41
C ARG A 193 8.52 7.80 -16.25
N ARG A 194 8.01 7.50 -15.06
CA ARG A 194 8.57 8.04 -13.81
C ARG A 194 9.82 7.25 -13.44
N ASN A 195 10.87 7.95 -13.02
CA ASN A 195 12.08 7.29 -12.52
C ASN A 195 11.76 6.52 -11.22
N GLY A 196 12.22 5.28 -11.15
CA GLY A 196 12.03 4.44 -9.97
C GLY A 196 10.63 3.82 -9.84
N ASP A 197 9.92 3.67 -10.96
CA ASP A 197 8.61 3.01 -11.01
C ASP A 197 8.77 1.59 -11.60
N PRO A 198 8.60 0.51 -10.80
CA PRO A 198 8.68 -0.87 -11.29
C PRO A 198 7.54 -1.17 -12.26
N ALA A 199 7.79 -2.09 -13.23
CA ALA A 199 6.76 -2.51 -14.19
C ALA A 199 5.56 -3.17 -13.50
N ILE A 200 5.81 -4.09 -12.55
CA ILE A 200 4.76 -4.90 -11.91
C ILE A 200 5.02 -4.95 -10.40
N LEU A 201 3.98 -4.69 -9.60
CA LEU A 201 3.98 -4.88 -8.15
C LEU A 201 2.67 -5.56 -7.74
N ILE A 202 2.75 -6.86 -7.42
CA ILE A 202 1.61 -7.69 -6.98
C ILE A 202 2.00 -8.42 -5.69
N ALA A 203 1.16 -8.36 -4.67
CA ALA A 203 1.38 -8.98 -3.39
C ALA A 203 1.05 -10.47 -3.38
N SER A 204 1.83 -11.27 -2.66
CA SER A 204 1.30 -12.46 -2.03
C SER A 204 0.75 -12.08 -0.63
N ASN A 205 -0.55 -12.21 -0.43
CA ASN A 205 -1.21 -11.93 0.85
C ASN A 205 -1.51 -13.20 1.66
N GLN A 206 -0.96 -14.33 1.25
CA GLN A 206 -1.24 -15.64 1.84
C GLN A 206 -0.85 -15.72 3.33
N ASN A 207 0.29 -15.12 3.69
CA ASN A 207 0.76 -15.12 5.07
C ASN A 207 -0.16 -14.28 5.98
N ALA A 208 -0.63 -13.11 5.51
CA ALA A 208 -1.61 -12.29 6.22
C ALA A 208 -2.95 -13.03 6.40
N LYS A 209 -3.47 -13.65 5.33
CA LYS A 209 -4.69 -14.47 5.40
C LYS A 209 -4.56 -15.62 6.40
N ALA A 210 -3.46 -16.37 6.36
CA ALA A 210 -3.26 -17.54 7.21
C ALA A 210 -3.09 -17.17 8.69
N LYS A 211 -2.23 -16.18 9.02
CA LYS A 211 -1.87 -15.87 10.41
C LYS A 211 -2.81 -14.87 11.07
N LEU A 212 -3.33 -13.90 10.33
CA LEU A 212 -4.24 -12.87 10.83
C LEU A 212 -5.70 -13.19 10.57
N LYS A 213 -6.00 -14.23 9.77
CA LYS A 213 -7.35 -14.62 9.36
C LYS A 213 -8.12 -13.47 8.71
N ILE A 214 -7.43 -12.71 7.86
CA ILE A 214 -8.01 -11.58 7.13
C ILE A 214 -8.79 -12.12 5.94
N GLU A 215 -10.05 -11.69 5.83
CA GLU A 215 -10.88 -11.81 4.64
C GLU A 215 -11.10 -10.43 4.05
N LEU A 216 -10.86 -10.30 2.74
CA LEU A 216 -11.05 -9.03 2.06
C LEU A 216 -12.54 -8.81 1.79
N ARG A 217 -13.07 -7.67 2.23
CA ARG A 217 -14.46 -7.26 1.96
C ARG A 217 -14.63 -6.67 0.57
N TYR A 218 -13.53 -6.12 0.03
CA TYR A 218 -13.50 -5.49 -1.29
C TYR A 218 -12.47 -6.19 -2.19
N PRO A 219 -12.75 -7.46 -2.60
CA PRO A 219 -11.76 -8.29 -3.29
C PRO A 219 -11.54 -7.91 -4.74
N SER A 220 -12.36 -7.03 -5.33
CA SER A 220 -12.23 -6.64 -6.73
C SER A 220 -11.98 -5.14 -6.90
N LEU A 221 -11.25 -4.77 -7.97
CA LEU A 221 -11.07 -3.36 -8.35
C LEU A 221 -12.42 -2.64 -8.53
N LYS A 222 -13.43 -3.34 -9.07
CA LYS A 222 -14.78 -2.82 -9.26
C LYS A 222 -15.42 -2.42 -7.91
N ASP A 223 -15.26 -3.24 -6.88
CA ASP A 223 -15.84 -2.95 -5.57
C ASP A 223 -15.13 -1.76 -4.92
N ILE A 224 -13.80 -1.69 -5.06
CA ILE A 224 -13.00 -0.54 -4.60
C ILE A 224 -13.45 0.75 -5.29
N ILE A 225 -13.58 0.74 -6.62
CA ILE A 225 -14.01 1.92 -7.39
C ILE A 225 -15.40 2.40 -6.96
N LYS A 226 -16.33 1.50 -6.66
CA LYS A 226 -17.68 1.89 -6.23
C LYS A 226 -17.71 2.70 -4.93
N THR A 227 -16.72 2.56 -4.07
CA THR A 227 -16.66 3.32 -2.80
C THR A 227 -16.15 4.75 -2.97
N VAL A 228 -15.63 5.11 -4.14
CA VAL A 228 -15.13 6.47 -4.45
C VAL A 228 -16.06 7.25 -5.39
N LEU A 229 -17.26 6.73 -5.71
CA LEU A 229 -18.28 7.40 -6.54
C LEU A 229 -19.06 8.51 -5.76
#